data_9ce3cdb6d5c2bbe379b313943b67de47
#
_entry.id   9ce3cdb6d5c2bbe379b313943b67de47
#
_cell.length_a   1.000
_cell.length_b   1.000
_cell.length_c   1.000
_cell.angle_alpha   90.00
_cell.angle_beta   90.00
_cell.angle_gamma   90.00
#
_symmetry.space_group_name_H-M   'P 1'
#
loop_
_entity.id
_entity.type
_entity.pdbx_description
1 polymer ?
#
loop_
_entity_poly.entity_id
_entity_poly.type
_entity_poly.pdbx_seq_one_letter_code
_entity_poly.pdbx_strand_id
1 'polypeptide(L)'
;QEQLQTLSGLVEQILSMSMERRKSMLLNIVEVPVKEVIEPLISQHQLKVKSGDRTDKKVNISLSVEPENLVVHADRMHFSNIVSNLIDNAIKYSEDSVKIEIKAFQKAEDEVLVSVSDNGIGIAHDKLPYIFDKFYRVTDGNKYTVKGYGLGLFYVKSLMEKMGGSVSVESEPGKGSCFTLHFLKGKRVKR
;
A
#
# COMPACT_ATOMS: atom_id res chain seq x y z
N GLN A 1 7.57 -6.95 -25.56
CA GLN A 1 6.59 -6.17 -24.76
C GLN A 1 6.90 -6.28 -23.26
N GLU A 2 7.28 -7.45 -22.74
CA GLU A 2 7.62 -7.68 -21.33
C GLU A 2 8.82 -6.84 -20.82
N GLN A 3 9.83 -6.65 -21.67
CA GLN A 3 11.01 -5.83 -21.35
C GLN A 3 10.67 -4.33 -21.26
N LEU A 4 9.75 -3.83 -22.09
CA LEU A 4 9.28 -2.44 -22.07
C LEU A 4 8.47 -2.14 -20.79
N GLN A 5 7.62 -3.07 -20.36
CA GLN A 5 6.87 -2.94 -19.11
C GLN A 5 7.81 -3.00 -17.87
N THR A 6 8.83 -3.85 -17.92
CA THR A 6 9.86 -3.94 -16.89
C THR A 6 10.68 -2.64 -16.81
N LEU A 7 11.04 -2.07 -17.97
CA LEU A 7 11.79 -0.81 -18.06
C LEU A 7 10.94 0.38 -17.58
N SER A 8 9.66 0.43 -17.96
CA SER A 8 8.73 1.46 -17.49
C SER A 8 8.56 1.42 -15.97
N GLY A 9 8.41 0.24 -15.37
CA GLY A 9 8.36 0.07 -13.92
C GLY A 9 9.65 0.48 -13.21
N LEU A 10 10.82 0.20 -13.80
CA LEU A 10 12.12 0.68 -13.31
C LEU A 10 12.23 2.21 -13.37
N VAL A 11 11.81 2.80 -14.46
CA VAL A 11 11.84 4.26 -14.65
C VAL A 11 10.91 4.96 -13.65
N GLU A 12 9.70 4.45 -13.44
CA GLU A 12 8.78 4.99 -12.43
C GLU A 12 9.35 4.87 -11.01
N GLN A 13 10.03 3.77 -10.71
CA GLN A 13 10.68 3.57 -9.42
C GLN A 13 11.92 4.45 -9.25
N ILE A 14 12.73 4.63 -10.29
CA ILE A 14 13.87 5.55 -10.28
C ILE A 14 13.39 7.00 -10.17
N LEU A 15 12.30 7.36 -10.84
CA LEU A 15 11.70 8.69 -10.72
C LEU A 15 11.16 8.94 -9.31
N SER A 16 10.48 7.97 -8.70
CA SER A 16 10.03 8.09 -7.30
C SER A 16 11.21 8.20 -6.33
N MET A 17 12.32 7.48 -6.57
CA MET A 17 13.57 7.60 -5.81
C MET A 17 14.30 8.93 -6.04
N SER A 18 14.30 9.45 -7.27
CA SER A 18 14.89 10.74 -7.61
C SER A 18 14.12 11.89 -6.94
N MET A 19 12.81 11.74 -6.78
CA MET A 19 11.98 12.66 -6.02
C MET A 19 12.32 12.67 -4.52
N GLU A 20 12.76 11.53 -3.95
CA GLU A 20 13.26 11.48 -2.57
C GLU A 20 14.55 12.29 -2.35
N ARG A 21 15.45 12.31 -3.33
CA ARG A 21 16.73 13.08 -3.25
C ARG A 21 16.54 14.59 -3.34
N ARG A 22 15.44 15.09 -3.90
CA ARG A 22 15.11 16.51 -3.81
C ARG A 22 14.59 16.77 -2.39
N LYS A 23 15.39 17.45 -1.60
CA LYS A 23 15.26 17.82 -0.18
C LYS A 23 13.98 18.61 0.19
N SER A 24 13.05 18.83 -0.77
CA SER A 24 11.75 19.45 -0.53
C SER A 24 10.69 18.88 -1.49
N MET A 25 10.26 17.65 -1.27
CA MET A 25 8.97 17.25 -1.78
C MET A 25 7.94 18.01 -0.95
N LEU A 26 7.43 19.10 -1.52
CA LEU A 26 6.36 19.88 -0.89
C LEU A 26 5.10 19.00 -0.94
N LEU A 27 4.80 18.37 0.18
CA LEU A 27 3.55 17.64 0.35
C LEU A 27 2.41 18.65 0.49
N ASN A 28 1.37 18.48 -0.28
CA ASN A 28 0.13 19.25 -0.15
C ASN A 28 -0.80 18.52 0.83
N ILE A 29 -0.57 18.70 2.12
CA ILE A 29 -1.38 18.07 3.17
C ILE A 29 -2.71 18.81 3.30
N VAL A 30 -3.79 18.12 2.95
CA VAL A 30 -5.18 18.60 3.01
C VAL A 30 -6.09 17.55 3.64
N GLU A 31 -7.32 17.91 3.96
CA GLU A 31 -8.36 16.93 4.30
C GLU A 31 -8.76 16.16 3.05
N VAL A 32 -8.55 14.85 3.09
CA VAL A 32 -8.82 13.94 1.98
C VAL A 32 -9.92 12.97 2.38
N PRO A 33 -11.10 13.01 1.72
CA PRO A 33 -12.14 12.02 1.95
C PRO A 33 -11.67 10.62 1.56
N VAL A 34 -11.66 9.71 2.53
CA VAL A 34 -11.10 8.36 2.38
C VAL A 34 -11.83 7.57 1.29
N LYS A 35 -13.17 7.60 1.33
CA LYS A 35 -14.02 6.86 0.42
C LYS A 35 -13.82 7.27 -1.03
N GLU A 36 -13.74 8.59 -1.30
CA GLU A 36 -13.54 9.14 -2.64
C GLU A 36 -12.20 8.77 -3.30
N VAL A 37 -11.20 8.43 -2.49
CA VAL A 37 -9.90 7.99 -2.99
C VAL A 37 -9.86 6.48 -3.19
N ILE A 38 -10.43 5.71 -2.25
CA ILE A 38 -10.28 4.26 -2.24
C ILE A 38 -11.26 3.57 -3.21
N GLU A 39 -12.50 4.02 -3.35
CA GLU A 39 -13.48 3.38 -4.27
C GLU A 39 -13.02 3.34 -5.73
N PRO A 40 -12.49 4.44 -6.32
CA PRO A 40 -11.93 4.39 -7.68
C PRO A 40 -10.74 3.44 -7.82
N LEU A 41 -9.88 3.34 -6.80
CA LEU A 41 -8.75 2.40 -6.80
C LEU A 41 -9.24 0.94 -6.84
N ILE A 42 -10.23 0.60 -6.01
CA ILE A 42 -10.83 -0.74 -6.02
C ILE A 42 -11.34 -1.08 -7.42
N SER A 43 -12.13 -0.19 -8.00
CA SER A 43 -12.67 -0.37 -9.36
C SER A 43 -11.57 -0.56 -10.40
N GLN A 44 -10.51 0.24 -10.33
CA GLN A 44 -9.36 0.13 -11.24
C GLN A 44 -8.64 -1.21 -11.11
N HIS A 45 -8.37 -1.68 -9.87
CA HIS A 45 -7.71 -2.96 -9.65
C HIS A 45 -8.56 -4.15 -10.08
N GLN A 46 -9.87 -4.13 -9.82
CA GLN A 46 -10.79 -5.15 -10.28
C GLN A 46 -10.89 -5.24 -11.82
N LEU A 47 -10.86 -4.09 -12.52
CA LEU A 47 -10.83 -4.05 -13.99
C LEU A 47 -9.53 -4.60 -14.56
N LYS A 48 -8.37 -4.25 -13.99
CA LYS A 48 -7.05 -4.77 -14.42
C LYS A 48 -6.95 -6.29 -14.32
N VAL A 49 -7.57 -6.88 -13.30
CA VAL A 49 -7.62 -8.34 -13.14
C VAL A 49 -8.53 -8.98 -14.18
N LYS A 50 -9.70 -8.39 -14.46
CA LYS A 50 -10.65 -8.91 -15.45
C LYS A 50 -10.14 -8.84 -16.89
N SER A 51 -9.30 -7.86 -17.21
CA SER A 51 -8.71 -7.70 -18.56
C SER A 51 -7.59 -8.70 -18.88
N GLY A 52 -7.26 -9.61 -17.98
CA GLY A 52 -6.21 -10.60 -18.16
C GLY A 52 -4.77 -10.03 -18.11
N ASP A 53 -4.65 -8.75 -17.82
CA ASP A 53 -3.38 -8.02 -17.87
C ASP A 53 -2.40 -8.42 -16.72
N ARG A 54 -2.90 -9.09 -15.67
CA ARG A 54 -2.07 -9.39 -14.50
C ARG A 54 -2.14 -10.81 -13.95
N THR A 55 -3.27 -11.47 -13.90
CA THR A 55 -3.40 -12.83 -13.31
C THR A 55 -4.75 -13.45 -13.62
N ASP A 56 -4.84 -14.79 -13.68
CA ASP A 56 -6.13 -15.53 -13.68
C ASP A 56 -6.80 -15.57 -12.29
N LYS A 57 -6.32 -14.76 -11.35
CA LYS A 57 -6.79 -14.75 -9.95
C LYS A 57 -8.20 -14.15 -9.84
N LYS A 58 -9.01 -14.74 -8.98
CA LYS A 58 -10.31 -14.16 -8.57
C LYS A 58 -10.08 -13.18 -7.44
N VAL A 59 -10.22 -11.88 -7.71
CA VAL A 59 -9.97 -10.81 -6.73
C VAL A 59 -11.29 -10.22 -6.24
N ASN A 60 -11.50 -10.25 -4.92
CA ASN A 60 -12.61 -9.61 -4.23
C ASN A 60 -12.03 -8.58 -3.24
N ILE A 61 -12.43 -7.31 -3.40
CA ILE A 61 -12.01 -6.20 -2.54
C ILE A 61 -13.26 -5.58 -1.92
N SER A 62 -13.31 -5.52 -0.60
CA SER A 62 -14.36 -4.85 0.17
C SER A 62 -13.82 -3.60 0.86
N LEU A 63 -14.67 -2.60 1.04
CA LEU A 63 -14.38 -1.34 1.72
C LEU A 63 -15.42 -1.06 2.80
N SER A 64 -14.96 -0.74 4.00
CA SER A 64 -15.77 -0.20 5.08
C SER A 64 -15.12 1.09 5.59
N VAL A 65 -15.89 2.17 5.62
CA VAL A 65 -15.45 3.50 6.10
C VAL A 65 -16.42 3.98 7.17
N GLU A 66 -15.90 4.27 8.37
CA GLU A 66 -16.73 4.68 9.50
C GLU A 66 -16.08 5.83 10.29
N PRO A 67 -16.72 7.00 10.38
CA PRO A 67 -17.97 7.39 9.71
C PRO A 67 -17.82 7.51 8.18
N GLU A 68 -18.93 7.49 7.43
CA GLU A 68 -18.90 7.49 5.96
C GLU A 68 -18.18 8.70 5.36
N ASN A 69 -18.21 9.84 6.04
CA ASN A 69 -17.54 11.10 5.67
C ASN A 69 -16.12 11.21 6.25
N LEU A 70 -15.50 10.10 6.64
CA LEU A 70 -14.17 10.09 7.24
C LEU A 70 -13.13 10.74 6.32
N VAL A 71 -12.30 11.62 6.90
CA VAL A 71 -11.18 12.28 6.21
C VAL A 71 -9.87 11.95 6.87
N VAL A 72 -8.80 11.92 6.08
CA VAL A 72 -7.41 11.86 6.54
C VAL A 72 -6.68 13.15 6.17
N HIS A 73 -5.71 13.57 6.98
CA HIS A 73 -4.82 14.67 6.63
C HIS A 73 -3.63 14.11 5.87
N ALA A 74 -3.66 14.24 4.53
CA ALA A 74 -2.68 13.62 3.64
C ALA A 74 -2.50 14.43 2.36
N ASP A 75 -1.46 14.13 1.63
CA ASP A 75 -1.38 14.46 0.21
C ASP A 75 -2.21 13.44 -0.56
N ARG A 76 -3.24 13.90 -1.29
CA ARG A 76 -4.21 13.05 -1.98
C ARG A 76 -3.57 12.06 -2.95
N MET A 77 -2.57 12.52 -3.72
CA MET A 77 -1.88 11.66 -4.70
C MET A 77 -1.06 10.58 -3.99
N HIS A 78 -0.33 10.97 -2.95
CA HIS A 78 0.50 10.02 -2.19
C HIS A 78 -0.34 9.05 -1.38
N PHE A 79 -1.46 9.46 -0.80
CA PHE A 79 -2.42 8.57 -0.16
C PHE A 79 -2.96 7.52 -1.13
N SER A 80 -3.38 7.95 -2.33
CA SER A 80 -3.82 7.05 -3.40
C SER A 80 -2.73 6.02 -3.77
N ASN A 81 -1.48 6.48 -3.96
CA ASN A 81 -0.35 5.61 -4.30
C ASN A 81 0.00 4.62 -3.19
N ILE A 82 -0.07 5.02 -1.92
CA ILE A 82 0.15 4.15 -0.76
C ILE A 82 -0.86 3.01 -0.74
N VAL A 83 -2.16 3.34 -0.84
CA VAL A 83 -3.23 2.33 -0.83
C VAL A 83 -3.11 1.40 -2.04
N SER A 84 -2.83 1.94 -3.24
CA SER A 84 -2.60 1.14 -4.45
C SER A 84 -1.43 0.16 -4.28
N ASN A 85 -0.30 0.59 -3.69
CA ASN A 85 0.82 -0.31 -3.39
C ASN A 85 0.44 -1.46 -2.46
N LEU A 86 -0.37 -1.20 -1.42
CA LEU A 86 -0.83 -2.23 -0.51
C LEU A 86 -1.78 -3.22 -1.19
N ILE A 87 -2.71 -2.73 -2.03
CA ILE A 87 -3.60 -3.59 -2.83
C ILE A 87 -2.80 -4.43 -3.83
N ASP A 88 -1.83 -3.83 -4.54
CA ASP A 88 -0.95 -4.56 -5.46
C ASP A 88 -0.16 -5.66 -4.74
N ASN A 89 0.36 -5.39 -3.54
CA ASN A 89 1.05 -6.38 -2.73
C ASN A 89 0.10 -7.51 -2.30
N ALA A 90 -1.11 -7.19 -1.85
CA ALA A 90 -2.12 -8.17 -1.47
C ALA A 90 -2.47 -9.12 -2.63
N ILE A 91 -2.69 -8.58 -3.84
CA ILE A 91 -2.96 -9.40 -5.04
C ILE A 91 -1.75 -10.24 -5.40
N LYS A 92 -0.57 -9.68 -5.32
CA LYS A 92 0.69 -10.29 -5.73
C LYS A 92 1.08 -11.49 -4.86
N TYR A 93 0.91 -11.37 -3.56
CA TYR A 93 1.32 -12.38 -2.57
C TYR A 93 0.18 -13.27 -2.09
N SER A 94 -0.96 -13.27 -2.77
CA SER A 94 -2.06 -14.21 -2.55
C SER A 94 -2.05 -15.30 -3.61
N GLU A 95 -2.76 -16.41 -3.34
CA GLU A 95 -3.03 -17.50 -4.29
C GLU A 95 -4.17 -17.12 -5.26
N ASP A 96 -4.83 -18.11 -5.88
CA ASP A 96 -5.84 -17.90 -6.93
C ASP A 96 -7.10 -17.16 -6.45
N SER A 97 -7.46 -17.28 -5.16
CA SER A 97 -8.62 -16.61 -4.55
C SER A 97 -8.15 -15.51 -3.61
N VAL A 98 -8.13 -14.30 -4.10
CA VAL A 98 -7.67 -13.11 -3.37
C VAL A 98 -8.85 -12.42 -2.70
N LYS A 99 -8.81 -12.29 -1.37
CA LYS A 99 -9.76 -11.50 -0.58
C LYS A 99 -8.99 -10.36 0.07
N ILE A 100 -9.42 -9.13 -0.20
CA ILE A 100 -8.84 -7.93 0.40
C ILE A 100 -9.96 -7.19 1.12
N GLU A 101 -9.75 -6.89 2.40
CA GLU A 101 -10.64 -6.09 3.20
C GLU A 101 -9.95 -4.77 3.56
N ILE A 102 -10.55 -3.65 3.15
CA ILE A 102 -10.06 -2.32 3.49
C ILE A 102 -11.02 -1.74 4.52
N LYS A 103 -10.49 -1.34 5.68
CA LYS A 103 -11.26 -0.67 6.73
C LYS A 103 -10.63 0.67 7.04
N ALA A 104 -11.47 1.68 7.17
CA ALA A 104 -11.04 3.00 7.63
C ALA A 104 -11.96 3.46 8.75
N PHE A 105 -11.38 3.87 9.87
CA PHE A 105 -12.15 4.32 11.03
C PHE A 105 -11.36 5.31 11.88
N GLN A 106 -12.11 6.14 12.61
CA GLN A 106 -11.55 7.05 13.59
C GLN A 106 -11.27 6.31 14.88
N LYS A 107 -9.99 6.17 15.24
CA LYS A 107 -9.56 5.50 16.48
C LYS A 107 -9.59 6.43 17.69
N ALA A 108 -9.21 7.70 17.49
CA ALA A 108 -9.24 8.77 18.48
C ALA A 108 -9.58 10.09 17.80
N GLU A 109 -9.76 11.16 18.56
CA GLU A 109 -10.11 12.49 18.03
C GLU A 109 -9.10 13.00 16.99
N ASP A 110 -7.83 12.64 17.17
CA ASP A 110 -6.69 13.05 16.32
C ASP A 110 -6.06 11.90 15.53
N GLU A 111 -6.62 10.67 15.57
CA GLU A 111 -6.05 9.50 14.90
C GLU A 111 -7.09 8.77 14.04
N VAL A 112 -6.77 8.64 12.74
CA VAL A 112 -7.52 7.83 11.78
C VAL A 112 -6.67 6.66 11.33
N LEU A 113 -7.26 5.47 11.31
CA LEU A 113 -6.64 4.25 10.82
C LEU A 113 -7.25 3.83 9.48
N VAL A 114 -6.37 3.44 8.55
CA VAL A 114 -6.76 2.78 7.30
C VAL A 114 -6.00 1.47 7.20
N SER A 115 -6.70 0.35 7.31
CA SER A 115 -6.10 -0.99 7.22
C SER A 115 -6.42 -1.66 5.88
N VAL A 116 -5.46 -2.42 5.37
CA VAL A 116 -5.58 -3.27 4.19
C VAL A 116 -5.19 -4.68 4.61
N SER A 117 -6.18 -5.57 4.69
CA SER A 117 -6.00 -6.96 5.09
C SER A 117 -6.16 -7.88 3.88
N ASP A 118 -5.29 -8.87 3.75
CA ASP A 118 -5.32 -9.89 2.70
C ASP A 118 -5.33 -11.31 3.28
N ASN A 119 -5.75 -12.27 2.46
CA ASN A 119 -5.68 -13.70 2.75
C ASN A 119 -4.50 -14.38 2.05
N GLY A 120 -3.40 -13.66 1.85
CA GLY A 120 -2.23 -14.15 1.15
C GLY A 120 -1.36 -15.13 1.96
N ILE A 121 -0.15 -15.36 1.45
CA ILE A 121 0.79 -16.31 2.05
C ILE A 121 1.27 -15.91 3.45
N GLY A 122 1.04 -14.65 3.85
CA GLY A 122 1.55 -14.10 5.10
C GLY A 122 3.07 -13.92 5.11
N ILE A 123 3.57 -13.44 6.24
CA ILE A 123 4.99 -13.08 6.44
C ILE A 123 5.46 -13.73 7.74
N ALA A 124 6.59 -14.42 7.69
CA ALA A 124 7.19 -15.00 8.88
C ALA A 124 7.67 -13.92 9.87
N HIS A 125 7.48 -14.16 11.14
CA HIS A 125 7.71 -13.18 12.20
C HIS A 125 9.13 -12.62 12.22
N ASP A 126 10.14 -13.44 11.92
CA ASP A 126 11.55 -13.06 11.81
C ASP A 126 11.84 -12.11 10.63
N LYS A 127 10.93 -12.01 9.66
CA LYS A 127 11.05 -11.14 8.48
C LYS A 127 10.35 -9.78 8.68
N LEU A 128 9.35 -9.68 9.55
CA LEU A 128 8.57 -8.46 9.77
C LEU A 128 9.41 -7.20 10.02
N PRO A 129 10.50 -7.23 10.79
CA PRO A 129 11.32 -6.03 11.02
C PRO A 129 11.94 -5.44 9.75
N TYR A 130 12.15 -6.27 8.71
CA TYR A 130 12.91 -5.90 7.52
C TYR A 130 12.04 -5.57 6.29
N ILE A 131 10.73 -5.89 6.29
CA ILE A 131 9.89 -5.75 5.09
C ILE A 131 9.75 -4.31 4.59
N PHE A 132 10.03 -3.33 5.43
CA PHE A 132 10.04 -1.92 5.07
C PHE A 132 11.43 -1.41 4.65
N ASP A 133 12.45 -2.26 4.69
CA ASP A 133 13.81 -1.89 4.27
C ASP A 133 13.88 -1.80 2.74
N LYS A 134 14.72 -0.88 2.27
CA LYS A 134 14.93 -0.66 0.85
C LYS A 134 15.55 -1.89 0.18
N PHE A 135 14.92 -2.34 -0.92
CA PHE A 135 15.31 -3.53 -1.68
C PHE A 135 15.14 -4.87 -0.93
N TYR A 136 14.58 -4.85 0.28
CA TYR A 136 14.33 -6.10 0.99
C TYR A 136 13.20 -6.90 0.33
N ARG A 137 13.42 -8.21 0.22
CA ARG A 137 12.45 -9.18 -0.29
C ARG A 137 12.56 -10.45 0.52
N VAL A 138 11.43 -11.03 0.87
CA VAL A 138 11.39 -12.38 1.44
C VAL A 138 11.71 -13.36 0.31
N THR A 139 12.88 -13.99 0.37
CA THR A 139 13.32 -15.04 -0.57
C THR A 139 13.20 -16.38 0.15
N ASP A 140 12.02 -17.00 0.09
CA ASP A 140 11.89 -18.41 0.45
C ASP A 140 12.16 -19.25 -0.80
N GLY A 141 13.20 -20.08 -0.70
CA GLY A 141 13.74 -20.86 -1.80
C GLY A 141 12.68 -21.47 -2.71
N ASN A 142 12.68 -21.09 -3.96
CA ASN A 142 12.11 -21.76 -5.14
C ASN A 142 10.61 -21.78 -5.40
N LYS A 143 9.71 -21.17 -4.63
CA LYS A 143 8.27 -21.28 -4.97
C LYS A 143 7.58 -20.03 -5.49
N TYR A 144 8.07 -18.82 -5.21
CA TYR A 144 7.42 -17.57 -5.66
C TYR A 144 8.45 -16.55 -6.15
N THR A 145 8.86 -16.68 -7.42
CA THR A 145 9.61 -15.60 -8.10
C THR A 145 8.63 -14.46 -8.47
N VAL A 146 8.11 -13.80 -7.46
CA VAL A 146 7.18 -12.69 -7.66
C VAL A 146 7.96 -11.47 -8.14
N LYS A 147 7.70 -10.97 -9.34
CA LYS A 147 8.37 -9.79 -9.92
C LYS A 147 8.25 -8.57 -9.00
N GLY A 148 9.36 -7.88 -8.70
CA GLY A 148 9.37 -6.62 -7.94
C GLY A 148 10.73 -6.33 -7.32
N TYR A 149 10.99 -5.05 -7.02
CA TYR A 149 12.31 -4.54 -6.62
C TYR A 149 12.47 -4.32 -5.12
N GLY A 150 11.45 -4.66 -4.30
CA GLY A 150 11.52 -4.43 -2.85
C GLY A 150 11.43 -2.96 -2.44
N LEU A 151 10.71 -2.13 -3.21
CA LEU A 151 10.61 -0.69 -2.98
C LEU A 151 9.22 -0.24 -2.53
N GLY A 152 8.17 -1.04 -2.77
CA GLY A 152 6.79 -0.65 -2.49
C GLY A 152 6.52 -0.35 -1.02
N LEU A 153 6.89 -1.25 -0.12
CA LEU A 153 6.68 -1.04 1.33
C LEU A 153 7.62 0.01 1.91
N PHE A 154 8.86 0.10 1.43
CA PHE A 154 9.76 1.20 1.78
C PHE A 154 9.16 2.56 1.41
N TYR A 155 8.57 2.67 0.21
CA TYR A 155 7.87 3.88 -0.24
C TYR A 155 6.68 4.20 0.66
N VAL A 156 5.84 3.21 1.00
CA VAL A 156 4.71 3.38 1.92
C VAL A 156 5.17 3.95 3.25
N LYS A 157 6.18 3.34 3.90
CA LYS A 157 6.72 3.81 5.18
C LYS A 157 7.27 5.23 5.08
N SER A 158 8.11 5.49 4.07
CA SER A 158 8.75 6.79 3.87
C SER A 158 7.73 7.93 3.70
N LEU A 159 6.66 7.71 2.92
CA LEU A 159 5.61 8.71 2.74
C LEU A 159 4.73 8.89 3.98
N MET A 160 4.37 7.81 4.66
CA MET A 160 3.62 7.92 5.91
C MET A 160 4.37 8.75 6.94
N GLU A 161 5.68 8.50 7.11
CA GLU A 161 6.54 9.28 8.01
C GLU A 161 6.64 10.76 7.59
N LYS A 162 6.78 11.03 6.29
CA LYS A 162 6.80 12.41 5.75
C LYS A 162 5.47 13.14 5.96
N MET A 163 4.35 12.44 5.93
CA MET A 163 3.02 12.99 6.24
C MET A 163 2.74 13.08 7.75
N GLY A 164 3.70 12.71 8.61
CA GLY A 164 3.57 12.75 10.07
C GLY A 164 2.81 11.58 10.68
N GLY A 165 2.52 10.56 9.87
CA GLY A 165 1.90 9.31 10.29
C GLY A 165 2.88 8.16 10.43
N SER A 166 2.37 6.93 10.46
CA SER A 166 3.17 5.70 10.49
C SER A 166 2.43 4.54 9.82
N VAL A 167 3.13 3.44 9.58
CA VAL A 167 2.56 2.18 9.11
C VAL A 167 2.97 1.05 10.04
N SER A 168 2.04 0.16 10.35
CA SER A 168 2.27 -1.08 11.08
C SER A 168 1.81 -2.29 10.26
N VAL A 169 2.26 -3.48 10.67
CA VAL A 169 1.89 -4.75 10.02
C VAL A 169 1.68 -5.83 11.06
N GLU A 170 0.61 -6.59 10.86
CA GLU A 170 0.35 -7.86 11.54
C GLU A 170 0.25 -8.93 10.46
N SER A 171 0.97 -10.05 10.64
CA SER A 171 0.98 -11.11 9.64
C SER A 171 1.36 -12.45 10.26
N GLU A 172 0.76 -13.51 9.72
CA GLU A 172 1.05 -14.89 10.10
C GLU A 172 1.14 -15.75 8.83
N PRO A 173 2.19 -16.59 8.69
CA PRO A 173 2.33 -17.49 7.56
C PRO A 173 1.06 -18.33 7.32
N GLY A 174 0.57 -18.33 6.08
CA GLY A 174 -0.64 -19.04 5.66
C GLY A 174 -1.96 -18.39 6.05
N LYS A 175 -1.95 -17.25 6.77
CA LYS A 175 -3.19 -16.54 7.15
C LYS A 175 -3.35 -15.18 6.49
N GLY A 176 -2.29 -14.67 5.87
CA GLY A 176 -2.27 -13.36 5.22
C GLY A 176 -1.64 -12.26 6.07
N SER A 177 -1.85 -11.02 5.64
CA SER A 177 -1.25 -9.84 6.28
C SER A 177 -2.28 -8.73 6.44
N CYS A 178 -2.09 -7.90 7.46
CA CYS A 178 -2.85 -6.67 7.69
C CYS A 178 -1.87 -5.50 7.84
N PHE A 179 -1.87 -4.60 6.88
CA PHE A 179 -1.11 -3.35 6.94
C PHE A 179 -2.01 -2.23 7.41
N THR A 180 -1.63 -1.51 8.47
CA THR A 180 -2.40 -0.41 9.04
C THR A 180 -1.64 0.89 8.90
N LEU A 181 -2.25 1.86 8.21
CA LEU A 181 -1.79 3.23 8.06
C LEU A 181 -2.37 4.07 9.20
N HIS A 182 -1.52 4.78 9.93
CA HIS A 182 -1.87 5.65 11.04
C HIS A 182 -1.75 7.11 10.61
N PHE A 183 -2.86 7.82 10.46
CA PHE A 183 -2.89 9.24 10.14
C PHE A 183 -3.18 10.04 11.40
N LEU A 184 -2.33 11.03 11.67
CA LEU A 184 -2.48 11.90 12.83
C LEU A 184 -2.96 13.28 12.38
N LYS A 185 -4.04 13.76 13.01
CA LYS A 185 -4.57 15.11 12.82
C LYS A 185 -3.67 16.09 13.58
N GLY A 186 -3.12 17.08 12.90
CA GLY A 186 -2.47 18.22 13.54
C GLY A 186 -0.96 18.10 13.82
N LYS A 187 -0.26 17.02 13.49
CA LYS A 187 1.21 17.06 13.46
C LYS A 187 1.68 17.80 12.20
N ARG A 188 1.99 19.10 12.35
CA ARG A 188 2.66 19.85 11.29
C ARG A 188 3.92 19.10 10.90
N VAL A 189 4.04 18.75 9.61
CA VAL A 189 5.25 18.23 9.00
C VAL A 189 6.42 19.12 9.45
N LYS A 190 7.41 18.55 10.12
CA LYS A 190 8.64 19.28 10.45
C LYS A 190 9.28 19.72 9.12
N ARG A 191 9.33 21.05 8.92
CA ARG A 191 10.05 21.68 7.80
C ARG A 191 11.56 21.38 7.87
#